data_93dbfcf65731887a575a2ca86cf66134
#
_entry.id   93dbfcf65731887a575a2ca86cf66134
#
_cell.length_a   1.000
_cell.length_b   1.000
_cell.length_c   1.000
_cell.angle_alpha   90.00
_cell.angle_beta   90.00
_cell.angle_gamma   90.00
#
_symmetry.space_group_name_H-M   'P 1'
#
loop_
_entity.id
_entity.type
_entity.pdbx_description
1 polymer ?
#
loop_
_entity_poly.entity_id
_entity_poly.type
_entity_poly.pdbx_seq_one_letter_code
_entity_poly.pdbx_strand_id
1 'polypeptide(L)'
;MSGMEYHPNFDKYVEMIVRHPNYKGLYYDRGKDGRVNWVVTGKSQKGQLRQAWWDAKCKELGIPIQKGCYAKVARLIHPTGKHVCQCCGKERSIFYEYPTLRTLSKINALFGTHFGQADYTIKEILIRFCENPKDLNDIAAILHLSKPKDKTDLIEAIYRELVRKESKYLSPGVMCNPPDRFNGFHSYALCCRKVKDRGRHDDNMKTYTQDRRAYENWSDGDYNLANRLMGEFHKQPEMQCPLCGKVERMTADHIGPVSLGFCHSKYLTPLCSGCNSAKNNRFTKFDVDRLVALEKQGEIVISWHSKYIWDLLKTKINNDIDAKKASSVMAKCHQNAIYTFFNL
;
A
#
# COMPACT_ATOMS: atom_id res chain seq x y z
N MET A 1 -11.73 -18.99 -13.93
CA MET A 1 -11.62 -17.73 -13.16
C MET A 1 -12.54 -16.73 -13.82
N SER A 2 -13.73 -16.47 -13.26
CA SER A 2 -14.65 -15.45 -13.75
C SER A 2 -13.92 -14.10 -13.66
N GLY A 3 -13.68 -13.49 -14.83
CA GLY A 3 -13.10 -12.16 -14.90
C GLY A 3 -13.99 -11.21 -14.10
N MET A 4 -13.38 -10.45 -13.20
CA MET A 4 -14.11 -9.48 -12.38
C MET A 4 -14.66 -8.42 -13.31
N GLU A 5 -15.99 -8.35 -13.37
CA GLU A 5 -16.72 -7.45 -14.25
C GLU A 5 -16.40 -6.00 -13.91
N TYR A 6 -15.99 -5.21 -14.90
CA TYR A 6 -15.76 -3.78 -14.74
C TYR A 6 -17.08 -3.02 -14.81
N HIS A 7 -17.24 -2.02 -13.96
CA HIS A 7 -18.43 -1.18 -14.02
C HIS A 7 -18.47 -0.39 -15.35
N PRO A 8 -19.60 -0.32 -16.05
CA PRO A 8 -19.68 0.37 -17.36
C PRO A 8 -19.21 1.83 -17.35
N ASN A 9 -19.41 2.54 -16.25
CA ASN A 9 -18.92 3.91 -16.10
C ASN A 9 -17.39 3.97 -16.12
N PHE A 10 -16.70 2.93 -15.63
CA PHE A 10 -15.25 2.87 -15.69
C PHE A 10 -14.76 2.66 -17.13
N ASP A 11 -15.42 1.82 -17.93
CA ASP A 11 -15.05 1.63 -19.33
C ASP A 11 -15.21 2.94 -20.12
N LYS A 12 -16.31 3.70 -19.89
CA LYS A 12 -16.50 5.03 -20.47
C LYS A 12 -15.40 6.02 -20.05
N TYR A 13 -15.05 6.00 -18.78
CA TYR A 13 -13.97 6.84 -18.25
C TYR A 13 -12.62 6.49 -18.89
N VAL A 14 -12.27 5.22 -19.02
CA VAL A 14 -11.03 4.76 -19.66
C VAL A 14 -10.93 5.28 -21.09
N GLU A 15 -12.00 5.15 -21.90
CA GLU A 15 -12.03 5.64 -23.28
C GLU A 15 -11.89 7.18 -23.36
N MET A 16 -12.49 7.91 -22.45
CA MET A 16 -12.34 9.36 -22.35
C MET A 16 -10.87 9.74 -22.04
N ILE A 17 -10.24 9.08 -21.06
CA ILE A 17 -8.86 9.35 -20.67
C ILE A 17 -7.88 9.03 -21.81
N VAL A 18 -8.01 7.86 -22.44
CA VAL A 18 -7.10 7.43 -23.52
C VAL A 18 -7.12 8.38 -24.72
N ARG A 19 -8.29 8.93 -25.03
CA ARG A 19 -8.48 9.86 -26.16
C ARG A 19 -8.17 11.32 -25.80
N HIS A 20 -7.97 11.63 -24.51
CA HIS A 20 -7.79 13.01 -24.10
C HIS A 20 -6.43 13.57 -24.54
N PRO A 21 -6.36 14.82 -25.07
CA PRO A 21 -5.12 15.44 -25.56
C PRO A 21 -3.97 15.45 -24.54
N ASN A 22 -4.28 15.57 -23.24
CA ASN A 22 -3.28 15.59 -22.16
C ASN A 22 -2.45 14.30 -22.08
N TYR A 23 -2.95 13.18 -22.62
CA TYR A 23 -2.29 11.86 -22.66
C TYR A 23 -1.80 11.48 -24.05
N LYS A 24 -1.78 12.42 -25.00
CA LYS A 24 -1.29 12.16 -26.36
C LYS A 24 0.15 11.63 -26.31
N GLY A 25 0.39 10.50 -27.00
CA GLY A 25 1.70 9.84 -27.03
C GLY A 25 2.02 8.92 -25.85
N LEU A 26 1.20 8.88 -24.81
CA LEU A 26 1.35 7.90 -23.75
C LEU A 26 1.02 6.49 -24.25
N TYR A 27 1.98 5.57 -24.15
CA TYR A 27 1.81 4.21 -24.66
C TYR A 27 0.69 3.46 -23.94
N TYR A 28 -0.17 2.84 -24.73
CA TYR A 28 -1.15 1.85 -24.27
C TYR A 28 -1.37 0.75 -25.31
N ASP A 29 -1.83 -0.38 -24.86
CA ASP A 29 -2.32 -1.49 -25.68
C ASP A 29 -3.62 -2.02 -25.08
N ARG A 30 -4.27 -2.92 -25.83
CA ARG A 30 -5.53 -3.54 -25.41
C ARG A 30 -5.34 -5.03 -25.21
N GLY A 31 -6.05 -5.57 -24.23
CA GLY A 31 -6.16 -7.01 -24.01
C GLY A 31 -7.02 -7.69 -25.08
N LYS A 32 -7.12 -9.01 -25.01
CA LYS A 32 -7.96 -9.82 -25.90
C LYS A 32 -9.46 -9.46 -25.80
N ASP A 33 -9.88 -8.90 -24.68
CA ASP A 33 -11.23 -8.41 -24.39
C ASP A 33 -11.49 -6.97 -24.90
N GLY A 34 -10.54 -6.38 -25.63
CA GLY A 34 -10.61 -5.03 -26.17
C GLY A 34 -10.35 -3.92 -25.14
N ARG A 35 -10.22 -4.23 -23.85
CA ARG A 35 -9.97 -3.25 -22.79
C ARG A 35 -8.53 -2.77 -22.79
N VAL A 36 -8.33 -1.52 -22.41
CA VAL A 36 -7.01 -0.94 -22.24
C VAL A 36 -6.24 -1.63 -21.10
N ASN A 37 -5.02 -2.05 -21.37
CA ASN A 37 -4.10 -2.53 -20.35
C ASN A 37 -3.68 -1.36 -19.43
N TRP A 38 -4.47 -1.13 -18.40
CA TRP A 38 -4.30 -0.01 -17.48
C TRP A 38 -2.98 -0.06 -16.71
N VAL A 39 -2.54 -1.28 -16.38
CA VAL A 39 -1.33 -1.54 -15.61
C VAL A 39 -0.25 -2.12 -16.49
N VAL A 40 0.98 -1.63 -16.33
CA VAL A 40 2.19 -2.24 -16.93
C VAL A 40 3.24 -2.48 -15.85
N THR A 41 4.12 -3.44 -16.08
CA THR A 41 5.28 -3.68 -15.21
C THR A 41 6.40 -2.71 -15.59
N GLY A 42 6.93 -1.94 -14.64
CA GLY A 42 7.93 -0.92 -14.90
C GLY A 42 9.20 -1.42 -15.61
N LYS A 43 9.61 -2.69 -15.38
CA LYS A 43 10.77 -3.34 -16.04
C LYS A 43 10.48 -3.82 -17.46
N SER A 44 9.23 -3.83 -17.91
CA SER A 44 8.88 -4.24 -19.28
C SER A 44 9.18 -3.12 -20.27
N GLN A 45 9.33 -3.47 -21.57
CA GLN A 45 9.47 -2.48 -22.64
C GLN A 45 8.31 -1.46 -22.62
N LYS A 46 7.07 -1.93 -22.40
CA LYS A 46 5.89 -1.08 -22.25
C LYS A 46 5.99 -0.12 -21.06
N GLY A 47 6.54 -0.60 -19.94
CA GLY A 47 6.78 0.21 -18.75
C GLY A 47 7.84 1.29 -19.00
N GLN A 48 8.90 0.96 -19.73
CA GLN A 48 9.95 1.93 -20.11
C GLN A 48 9.41 3.01 -21.05
N LEU A 49 8.55 2.67 -22.02
CA LEU A 49 7.88 3.65 -22.88
C LEU A 49 7.01 4.62 -22.06
N ARG A 50 6.24 4.11 -21.10
CA ARG A 50 5.45 4.96 -20.19
C ARG A 50 6.36 5.84 -19.33
N GLN A 51 7.43 5.28 -18.78
CA GLN A 51 8.39 6.03 -17.98
C GLN A 51 8.97 7.22 -18.78
N ALA A 52 9.43 6.97 -20.01
CA ALA A 52 9.98 8.01 -20.88
C ALA A 52 8.97 9.13 -21.16
N TRP A 53 7.70 8.77 -21.37
CA TRP A 53 6.65 9.78 -21.55
C TRP A 53 6.42 10.62 -20.27
N TRP A 54 6.39 9.98 -19.09
CA TRP A 54 6.25 10.70 -17.83
C TRP A 54 7.45 11.63 -17.54
N ASP A 55 8.66 11.19 -17.88
CA ASP A 55 9.87 12.02 -17.78
C ASP A 55 9.79 13.25 -18.71
N ALA A 56 9.36 13.04 -19.96
CA ALA A 56 9.15 14.13 -20.91
C ALA A 56 8.08 15.11 -20.42
N LYS A 57 6.98 14.61 -19.86
CA LYS A 57 5.90 15.43 -19.32
C LYS A 57 6.34 16.23 -18.08
N CYS A 58 7.18 15.66 -17.22
CA CYS A 58 7.81 16.40 -16.13
C CYS A 58 8.64 17.59 -16.66
N LYS A 59 9.46 17.36 -17.69
CA LYS A 59 10.27 18.41 -18.31
C LYS A 59 9.42 19.50 -18.94
N GLU A 60 8.37 19.13 -19.69
CA GLU A 60 7.40 20.05 -20.30
C GLU A 60 6.75 20.98 -19.28
N LEU A 61 6.42 20.45 -18.09
CA LEU A 61 5.76 21.18 -17.01
C LEU A 61 6.73 21.86 -16.03
N GLY A 62 8.04 21.81 -16.29
CA GLY A 62 9.05 22.39 -15.40
C GLY A 62 9.12 21.73 -14.01
N ILE A 63 8.71 20.45 -13.89
CA ILE A 63 8.71 19.71 -12.63
C ILE A 63 10.01 18.89 -12.55
N PRO A 64 10.90 19.14 -11.56
CA PRO A 64 12.11 18.37 -11.37
C PRO A 64 11.81 16.88 -11.15
N ILE A 65 12.58 15.99 -11.79
CA ILE A 65 12.43 14.53 -11.64
C ILE A 65 12.99 14.11 -10.29
N GLN A 66 12.11 14.00 -9.32
CA GLN A 66 12.40 13.58 -7.94
C GLN A 66 11.22 12.77 -7.38
N LYS A 67 11.35 12.27 -6.17
CA LYS A 67 10.28 11.49 -5.51
C LYS A 67 8.95 12.27 -5.52
N GLY A 68 7.91 11.66 -6.10
CA GLY A 68 6.57 12.26 -6.18
C GLY A 68 6.27 13.11 -7.41
N CYS A 69 7.27 13.40 -8.29
CA CYS A 69 7.08 14.25 -9.48
C CYS A 69 5.95 13.76 -10.39
N TYR A 70 5.92 12.47 -10.71
CA TYR A 70 4.87 11.90 -11.58
C TYR A 70 3.48 11.96 -10.96
N ALA A 71 3.36 11.82 -9.65
CA ALA A 71 2.07 11.97 -8.97
C ALA A 71 1.57 13.42 -9.04
N LYS A 72 2.49 14.40 -8.98
CA LYS A 72 2.16 15.81 -9.19
C LYS A 72 1.70 16.06 -10.63
N VAL A 73 2.46 15.54 -11.63
CA VAL A 73 2.07 15.60 -13.04
C VAL A 73 0.70 14.96 -13.25
N ALA A 74 0.48 13.74 -12.75
CA ALA A 74 -0.78 13.04 -12.91
C ALA A 74 -2.00 13.85 -12.44
N ARG A 75 -1.86 14.56 -11.32
CA ARG A 75 -2.92 15.45 -10.82
C ARG A 75 -3.11 16.70 -11.68
N LEU A 76 -2.02 17.28 -12.19
CA LEU A 76 -2.08 18.51 -13.00
C LEU A 76 -2.71 18.27 -14.37
N ILE A 77 -2.38 17.16 -15.02
CA ILE A 77 -2.86 16.88 -16.39
C ILE A 77 -4.24 16.20 -16.43
N HIS A 78 -4.76 15.75 -15.28
CA HIS A 78 -6.03 15.03 -15.25
C HIS A 78 -7.19 15.93 -15.69
N PRO A 79 -7.99 15.55 -16.70
CA PRO A 79 -8.95 16.46 -17.35
C PRO A 79 -10.08 16.94 -16.45
N THR A 80 -10.51 16.10 -15.50
CA THR A 80 -11.69 16.38 -14.67
C THR A 80 -11.36 16.47 -13.19
N GLY A 81 -10.16 16.09 -12.76
CA GLY A 81 -9.83 15.95 -11.34
C GLY A 81 -10.60 14.82 -10.63
N LYS A 82 -11.38 14.02 -11.37
CA LYS A 82 -12.19 12.93 -10.83
C LYS A 82 -11.88 11.61 -11.52
N HIS A 83 -11.70 10.58 -10.74
CA HIS A 83 -11.47 9.21 -11.19
C HIS A 83 -12.69 8.34 -10.93
N VAL A 84 -13.05 7.52 -11.91
CA VAL A 84 -14.17 6.58 -11.80
C VAL A 84 -13.67 5.23 -11.29
N CYS A 85 -14.27 4.72 -10.22
CA CYS A 85 -13.88 3.44 -9.65
C CYS A 85 -14.34 2.27 -10.53
N GLN A 86 -13.41 1.37 -10.90
CA GLN A 86 -13.76 0.18 -11.73
C GLN A 86 -14.78 -0.76 -11.07
N CYS A 87 -14.90 -0.76 -9.73
CA CYS A 87 -15.76 -1.71 -9.02
C CYS A 87 -17.19 -1.19 -8.86
N CYS A 88 -17.34 0.05 -8.39
CA CYS A 88 -18.65 0.63 -8.05
C CYS A 88 -19.10 1.75 -9.00
N GLY A 89 -18.29 2.12 -9.98
CA GLY A 89 -18.59 3.16 -10.95
C GLY A 89 -18.73 4.58 -10.39
N LYS A 90 -18.47 4.78 -9.10
CA LYS A 90 -18.55 6.10 -8.46
C LYS A 90 -17.34 6.96 -8.78
N GLU A 91 -17.56 8.24 -9.00
CA GLU A 91 -16.48 9.21 -9.12
C GLU A 91 -15.86 9.53 -7.76
N ARG A 92 -14.52 9.69 -7.76
CA ARG A 92 -13.75 10.11 -6.59
C ARG A 92 -12.73 11.17 -6.99
N SER A 93 -12.63 12.22 -6.19
CA SER A 93 -11.60 13.25 -6.38
C SER A 93 -10.20 12.64 -6.28
N ILE A 94 -9.30 13.07 -7.17
CA ILE A 94 -7.88 12.73 -7.13
C ILE A 94 -7.08 13.64 -6.19
N PHE A 95 -7.72 14.65 -5.63
CA PHE A 95 -7.12 15.61 -4.70
C PHE A 95 -7.29 15.17 -3.25
N TYR A 96 -6.57 15.82 -2.34
CA TYR A 96 -6.55 15.53 -0.90
C TYR A 96 -7.79 16.09 -0.21
N GLU A 97 -8.96 15.54 -0.51
CA GLU A 97 -10.27 16.03 -0.03
C GLU A 97 -10.97 15.04 0.92
N TYR A 98 -10.48 13.82 1.06
CA TYR A 98 -11.08 12.81 1.92
C TYR A 98 -10.29 12.66 3.23
N PRO A 99 -10.97 12.54 4.41
CA PRO A 99 -10.27 12.24 5.64
C PRO A 99 -9.44 10.94 5.53
N THR A 100 -8.21 10.98 6.05
CA THR A 100 -7.42 9.75 6.19
C THR A 100 -8.10 8.79 7.18
N LEU A 101 -7.76 7.50 7.19
CA LEU A 101 -8.36 6.53 8.12
C LEU A 101 -8.31 7.00 9.58
N ARG A 102 -7.18 7.60 10.01
CA ARG A 102 -7.01 8.12 11.36
C ARG A 102 -7.92 9.32 11.63
N THR A 103 -8.04 10.23 10.70
CA THR A 103 -8.92 11.40 10.79
C THR A 103 -10.39 10.97 10.77
N LEU A 104 -10.73 10.04 9.87
CA LEU A 104 -12.07 9.50 9.71
C LEU A 104 -12.57 8.78 10.97
N SER A 105 -11.70 8.01 11.64
CA SER A 105 -12.03 7.36 12.91
C SER A 105 -12.44 8.37 13.98
N LYS A 106 -11.75 9.52 14.07
CA LYS A 106 -12.12 10.60 15.01
C LYS A 106 -13.44 11.26 14.63
N ILE A 107 -13.68 11.49 13.33
CA ILE A 107 -14.93 12.06 12.83
C ILE A 107 -16.10 11.10 13.07
N ASN A 108 -15.92 9.82 12.81
CA ASN A 108 -16.93 8.81 13.08
C ASN A 108 -17.27 8.73 14.57
N ALA A 109 -16.27 8.84 15.45
CA ALA A 109 -16.51 8.89 16.91
C ALA A 109 -17.27 10.16 17.33
N LEU A 110 -16.96 11.31 16.70
CA LEU A 110 -17.63 12.57 16.99
C LEU A 110 -19.13 12.54 16.65
N PHE A 111 -19.49 11.99 15.49
CA PHE A 111 -20.86 11.98 14.99
C PHE A 111 -21.61 10.66 15.22
N GLY A 112 -20.99 9.65 15.86
CA GLY A 112 -21.59 8.33 16.01
C GLY A 112 -21.84 7.61 14.68
N THR A 113 -21.01 7.89 13.64
CA THR A 113 -21.17 7.38 12.28
C THR A 113 -20.17 6.27 11.94
N HIS A 114 -20.39 5.60 10.81
CA HIS A 114 -19.53 4.54 10.30
C HIS A 114 -19.14 4.78 8.83
N PHE A 115 -18.74 6.01 8.50
CA PHE A 115 -18.28 6.35 7.15
C PHE A 115 -17.09 5.50 6.77
N GLY A 116 -17.13 4.94 5.56
CA GLY A 116 -16.02 4.26 4.94
C GLY A 116 -15.01 5.22 4.31
N GLN A 117 -13.83 4.70 3.99
CA GLN A 117 -12.79 5.49 3.35
C GLN A 117 -13.24 5.99 1.98
N ALA A 118 -13.13 7.30 1.74
CA ALA A 118 -13.56 7.99 0.53
C ALA A 118 -15.08 7.93 0.24
N ASP A 119 -15.93 7.76 1.26
CA ASP A 119 -17.38 7.90 1.10
C ASP A 119 -17.77 9.34 0.90
N TYR A 120 -17.25 10.24 1.75
CA TYR A 120 -17.50 11.66 1.74
C TYR A 120 -16.19 12.46 1.75
N THR A 121 -16.16 13.55 0.98
CA THR A 121 -15.12 14.58 1.14
C THR A 121 -15.30 15.31 2.47
N ILE A 122 -14.25 15.94 2.97
CA ILE A 122 -14.36 16.73 4.20
C ILE A 122 -15.38 17.86 4.06
N LYS A 123 -15.51 18.47 2.87
CA LYS A 123 -16.53 19.47 2.57
C LYS A 123 -17.94 18.90 2.66
N GLU A 124 -18.17 17.71 2.10
CA GLU A 124 -19.48 17.03 2.20
C GLU A 124 -19.83 16.68 3.64
N ILE A 125 -18.85 16.28 4.46
CA ILE A 125 -19.05 16.02 5.89
C ILE A 125 -19.49 17.32 6.60
N LEU A 126 -18.83 18.43 6.36
CA LEU A 126 -19.19 19.73 6.95
C LEU A 126 -20.59 20.17 6.55
N ILE A 127 -20.95 20.01 5.27
CA ILE A 127 -22.26 20.45 4.78
C ILE A 127 -23.39 19.59 5.36
N ARG A 128 -23.20 18.26 5.44
CA ARG A 128 -24.27 17.31 5.75
C ARG A 128 -24.43 17.00 7.24
N PHE A 129 -23.35 17.08 8.02
CA PHE A 129 -23.32 16.55 9.39
C PHE A 129 -22.94 17.58 10.46
N CYS A 130 -22.41 18.75 10.09
CA CYS A 130 -22.13 19.82 11.06
C CYS A 130 -23.32 20.79 11.11
N GLU A 131 -24.12 20.69 12.14
CA GLU A 131 -25.34 21.48 12.28
C GLU A 131 -25.15 22.72 13.16
N ASN A 132 -24.20 22.69 14.07
CA ASN A 132 -23.98 23.72 15.07
C ASN A 132 -22.51 24.17 15.16
N PRO A 133 -22.23 25.34 15.81
CA PRO A 133 -20.86 25.85 15.95
C PRO A 133 -19.90 24.94 16.72
N LYS A 134 -20.42 24.08 17.61
CA LYS A 134 -19.61 23.10 18.34
C LYS A 134 -19.01 22.06 17.39
N ASP A 135 -19.82 21.53 16.49
CA ASP A 135 -19.35 20.53 15.49
C ASP A 135 -18.23 21.11 14.64
N LEU A 136 -18.35 22.39 14.23
CA LEU A 136 -17.31 23.07 13.44
C LEU A 136 -16.00 23.20 14.21
N ASN A 137 -16.09 23.56 15.51
CA ASN A 137 -14.91 23.65 16.37
C ASN A 137 -14.25 22.29 16.59
N ASP A 138 -15.04 21.23 16.79
CA ASP A 138 -14.55 19.88 17.00
C ASP A 138 -13.85 19.34 15.74
N ILE A 139 -14.42 19.57 14.55
CA ILE A 139 -13.76 19.25 13.28
C ILE A 139 -12.49 20.07 13.09
N ALA A 140 -12.49 21.36 13.37
CA ALA A 140 -11.30 22.20 13.28
C ALA A 140 -10.18 21.66 14.21
N ALA A 141 -10.52 21.28 15.44
CA ALA A 141 -9.59 20.68 16.38
C ALA A 141 -9.03 19.31 15.88
N ILE A 142 -9.89 18.44 15.33
CA ILE A 142 -9.45 17.16 14.72
C ILE A 142 -8.45 17.40 13.59
N LEU A 143 -8.66 18.44 12.79
CA LEU A 143 -7.83 18.83 11.66
C LEU A 143 -6.64 19.73 12.05
N HIS A 144 -6.51 20.10 13.30
CA HIS A 144 -5.49 21.02 13.82
C HIS A 144 -5.52 22.42 13.15
N LEU A 145 -6.72 22.91 12.90
CA LEU A 145 -6.96 24.28 12.40
C LEU A 145 -7.41 25.20 13.53
N SER A 146 -7.27 26.50 13.31
CA SER A 146 -7.79 27.54 14.20
C SER A 146 -9.30 27.47 14.30
N LYS A 147 -9.86 27.99 15.40
CA LYS A 147 -11.30 28.08 15.60
C LYS A 147 -11.95 28.90 14.48
N PRO A 148 -12.91 28.34 13.72
CA PRO A 148 -13.55 29.02 12.62
C PRO A 148 -14.63 30.00 13.12
N LYS A 149 -14.92 31.01 12.35
CA LYS A 149 -16.04 31.95 12.58
C LYS A 149 -17.38 31.30 12.22
N ASP A 150 -17.38 30.62 11.08
CA ASP A 150 -18.53 29.91 10.53
C ASP A 150 -18.09 28.72 9.64
N LYS A 151 -19.06 28.05 9.03
CA LYS A 151 -18.84 26.90 8.16
C LYS A 151 -18.03 27.26 6.91
N THR A 152 -18.26 28.44 6.34
CA THR A 152 -17.55 28.92 5.13
C THR A 152 -16.09 29.16 5.43
N ASP A 153 -15.79 29.88 6.52
CA ASP A 153 -14.43 30.12 7.00
C ASP A 153 -13.67 28.80 7.21
N LEU A 154 -14.32 27.81 7.83
CA LEU A 154 -13.68 26.48 8.01
C LEU A 154 -13.42 25.79 6.69
N ILE A 155 -14.34 25.81 5.73
CA ILE A 155 -14.13 25.23 4.38
C ILE A 155 -12.94 25.91 3.69
N GLU A 156 -12.89 27.23 3.71
CA GLU A 156 -11.79 27.99 3.10
C GLU A 156 -10.44 27.66 3.76
N ALA A 157 -10.40 27.61 5.09
CA ALA A 157 -9.21 27.23 5.85
C ALA A 157 -8.75 25.80 5.49
N ILE A 158 -9.67 24.85 5.39
CA ILE A 158 -9.38 23.46 4.99
C ILE A 158 -8.75 23.44 3.59
N TYR A 159 -9.33 24.12 2.63
CA TYR A 159 -8.79 24.13 1.27
C TYR A 159 -7.42 24.81 1.21
N ARG A 160 -7.23 25.93 1.88
CA ARG A 160 -5.98 26.69 1.93
C ARG A 160 -4.85 25.91 2.61
N GLU A 161 -5.14 25.35 3.81
CA GLU A 161 -4.11 24.80 4.68
C GLU A 161 -3.91 23.29 4.51
N LEU A 162 -4.92 22.56 4.08
CA LEU A 162 -4.88 21.10 4.04
C LEU A 162 -4.94 20.53 2.63
N VAL A 163 -5.90 20.94 1.81
CA VAL A 163 -6.11 20.38 0.47
C VAL A 163 -4.95 20.78 -0.46
N ARG A 164 -4.67 22.08 -0.55
CA ARG A 164 -3.59 22.61 -1.43
C ARG A 164 -2.19 22.18 -0.99
N LYS A 165 -1.97 21.98 0.30
CA LYS A 165 -0.68 21.57 0.88
C LYS A 165 -0.53 20.05 0.99
N GLU A 166 -1.49 19.26 0.49
CA GLU A 166 -1.47 17.79 0.55
C GLU A 166 -1.21 17.27 1.98
N SER A 167 -1.96 17.77 2.96
CA SER A 167 -1.69 17.52 4.36
C SER A 167 -1.91 16.04 4.76
N LYS A 168 -1.26 15.62 5.85
CA LYS A 168 -1.39 14.27 6.42
C LYS A 168 -2.78 13.93 7.00
N TYR A 169 -3.66 14.91 7.12
CA TYR A 169 -5.02 14.71 7.65
C TYR A 169 -6.01 14.28 6.57
N LEU A 170 -5.70 14.61 5.32
CA LEU A 170 -6.52 14.30 4.16
C LEU A 170 -5.77 13.38 3.18
N SER A 171 -6.51 12.69 2.34
CA SER A 171 -6.02 11.80 1.30
C SER A 171 -6.81 11.99 0.01
N PRO A 172 -6.25 11.65 -1.14
CA PRO A 172 -7.04 11.54 -2.36
C PRO A 172 -8.00 10.35 -2.27
N GLY A 173 -9.07 10.38 -3.05
CA GLY A 173 -10.05 9.28 -3.12
C GLY A 173 -9.55 8.06 -3.88
N VAL A 174 -8.40 8.15 -4.55
CA VAL A 174 -7.79 7.08 -5.34
C VAL A 174 -6.28 7.07 -5.13
N MET A 175 -5.69 5.87 -5.16
CA MET A 175 -4.24 5.71 -5.03
C MET A 175 -3.54 6.11 -6.33
N CYS A 176 -2.41 6.83 -6.20
CA CYS A 176 -1.57 7.24 -7.32
C CYS A 176 -0.32 6.36 -7.39
N ASN A 177 -0.02 5.82 -8.56
CA ASN A 177 1.17 4.99 -8.80
C ASN A 177 1.65 5.11 -10.27
N PRO A 178 2.02 6.31 -10.74
CA PRO A 178 2.68 6.45 -12.03
C PRO A 178 4.14 5.97 -11.93
N PRO A 179 4.75 5.50 -13.02
CA PRO A 179 4.18 5.36 -14.37
C PRO A 179 3.46 4.04 -14.61
N ASP A 180 3.35 3.15 -13.62
CA ASP A 180 2.79 1.79 -13.78
C ASP A 180 1.32 1.79 -14.20
N ARG A 181 0.58 2.83 -13.84
CA ARG A 181 -0.83 3.03 -14.21
C ARG A 181 -0.94 4.00 -15.37
N PHE A 182 -1.87 3.77 -16.31
CA PHE A 182 -1.96 4.58 -17.52
C PHE A 182 -2.00 6.08 -17.22
N ASN A 183 -3.01 6.54 -16.50
CA ASN A 183 -3.13 7.96 -16.13
C ASN A 183 -2.49 8.31 -14.77
N GLY A 184 -1.71 7.39 -14.21
CA GLY A 184 -1.08 7.54 -12.89
C GLY A 184 -1.93 7.06 -11.70
N PHE A 185 -3.20 6.68 -11.89
CA PHE A 185 -4.10 6.26 -10.81
C PHE A 185 -4.50 4.79 -10.93
N HIS A 186 -4.72 4.14 -9.76
CA HIS A 186 -5.26 2.78 -9.72
C HIS A 186 -6.65 2.74 -10.35
N SER A 187 -7.01 1.61 -10.97
CA SER A 187 -8.33 1.44 -11.59
C SER A 187 -9.48 1.45 -10.57
N TYR A 188 -9.21 1.07 -9.33
CA TYR A 188 -10.16 1.12 -8.22
C TYR A 188 -9.83 2.25 -7.24
N ALA A 189 -10.88 2.87 -6.70
CA ALA A 189 -10.75 3.91 -5.70
C ALA A 189 -10.68 3.36 -4.27
N LEU A 190 -10.39 4.22 -3.28
CA LEU A 190 -10.23 3.81 -1.88
C LEU A 190 -11.51 3.20 -1.29
N CYS A 191 -12.70 3.61 -1.75
CA CYS A 191 -13.98 3.03 -1.32
C CYS A 191 -14.09 1.52 -1.59
N CYS A 192 -13.41 1.00 -2.62
CA CYS A 192 -13.42 -0.42 -2.98
C CYS A 192 -12.07 -1.11 -2.76
N ARG A 193 -11.14 -0.45 -2.08
CA ARG A 193 -9.79 -0.97 -1.86
C ARG A 193 -9.78 -2.31 -1.13
N LYS A 194 -10.60 -2.48 -0.10
CA LYS A 194 -10.70 -3.74 0.66
C LYS A 194 -11.06 -4.92 -0.25
N VAL A 195 -11.97 -4.72 -1.20
CA VAL A 195 -12.40 -5.77 -2.14
C VAL A 195 -11.32 -6.11 -3.16
N LYS A 196 -10.54 -5.13 -3.61
CA LYS A 196 -9.55 -5.30 -4.69
C LYS A 196 -8.15 -5.61 -4.19
N ASP A 197 -7.75 -5.06 -3.07
CA ASP A 197 -6.44 -5.30 -2.47
C ASP A 197 -6.49 -6.58 -1.61
N ARG A 198 -6.32 -7.72 -2.28
CA ARG A 198 -6.41 -9.04 -1.62
C ARG A 198 -5.42 -9.21 -0.48
N GLY A 199 -4.26 -8.55 -0.53
CA GLY A 199 -3.28 -8.56 0.55
C GLY A 199 -3.77 -7.90 1.83
N ARG A 200 -4.87 -7.11 1.74
CA ARG A 200 -5.52 -6.44 2.88
C ARG A 200 -6.91 -7.01 3.20
N HIS A 201 -7.24 -8.17 2.66
CA HIS A 201 -8.49 -8.86 2.99
C HIS A 201 -8.51 -9.18 4.48
N ASP A 202 -9.67 -9.03 5.13
CA ASP A 202 -9.79 -9.25 6.58
C ASP A 202 -9.33 -10.66 6.99
N ASP A 203 -9.60 -11.67 6.15
CA ASP A 203 -9.16 -13.05 6.37
C ASP A 203 -7.62 -13.18 6.32
N ASN A 204 -6.97 -12.56 5.32
CA ASN A 204 -5.51 -12.54 5.24
C ASN A 204 -4.90 -11.78 6.43
N MET A 205 -5.50 -10.67 6.86
CA MET A 205 -5.02 -9.91 8.01
C MET A 205 -5.22 -10.64 9.33
N LYS A 206 -6.34 -11.34 9.49
CA LYS A 206 -6.59 -12.21 10.66
C LYS A 206 -5.58 -13.34 10.70
N THR A 207 -5.43 -14.10 9.62
CA THR A 207 -4.50 -15.22 9.51
C THR A 207 -3.08 -14.76 9.78
N TYR A 208 -2.64 -13.66 9.20
CA TYR A 208 -1.31 -13.10 9.41
C TYR A 208 -1.08 -12.69 10.88
N THR A 209 -2.07 -12.07 11.53
CA THR A 209 -1.97 -11.65 12.92
C THR A 209 -1.93 -12.86 13.86
N GLN A 210 -2.77 -13.87 13.63
CA GLN A 210 -2.81 -15.10 14.42
C GLN A 210 -1.54 -15.91 14.24
N ASP A 211 -1.07 -16.06 12.98
CA ASP A 211 0.15 -16.74 12.64
C ASP A 211 1.37 -16.11 13.35
N ARG A 212 1.49 -14.79 13.30
CA ARG A 212 2.56 -14.07 14.01
C ARG A 212 2.52 -14.30 15.51
N ARG A 213 1.35 -14.28 16.12
CA ARG A 213 1.18 -14.52 17.57
C ARG A 213 1.51 -15.96 17.97
N ALA A 214 1.16 -16.91 17.13
CA ALA A 214 1.38 -18.33 17.43
C ALA A 214 2.86 -18.69 17.57
N TYR A 215 3.76 -17.90 16.96
CA TYR A 215 5.19 -18.24 16.84
C TYR A 215 6.16 -17.20 17.43
N GLU A 216 5.67 -16.29 18.24
CA GLU A 216 6.52 -15.31 18.95
C GLU A 216 7.08 -15.87 20.25
N ASN A 217 7.90 -16.92 20.17
CA ASN A 217 8.44 -17.61 21.34
C ASN A 217 9.40 -16.75 22.18
N TRP A 218 10.13 -15.81 21.59
CA TRP A 218 11.07 -14.93 22.31
C TRP A 218 10.38 -13.80 23.10
N SER A 219 9.15 -13.45 22.73
CA SER A 219 8.33 -12.45 23.41
C SER A 219 7.24 -13.07 24.27
N ASP A 220 7.27 -14.38 24.43
CA ASP A 220 6.29 -15.16 25.20
C ASP A 220 4.84 -14.90 24.72
N GLY A 221 4.68 -14.73 23.40
CA GLY A 221 3.41 -14.40 22.76
C GLY A 221 2.98 -12.92 22.87
N ASP A 222 3.78 -12.04 23.48
CA ASP A 222 3.49 -10.60 23.52
C ASP A 222 3.72 -9.94 22.16
N TYR A 223 2.69 -9.91 21.36
CA TYR A 223 2.68 -9.26 20.05
C TYR A 223 3.01 -7.76 20.12
N ASN A 224 2.64 -7.07 21.20
CA ASN A 224 2.94 -5.65 21.35
C ASN A 224 4.42 -5.41 21.61
N LEU A 225 5.08 -6.30 22.34
CA LEU A 225 6.53 -6.26 22.52
C LEU A 225 7.26 -6.44 21.20
N ALA A 226 6.84 -7.44 20.41
CA ALA A 226 7.40 -7.71 19.11
C ALA A 226 7.23 -6.53 18.14
N ASN A 227 6.05 -5.90 18.10
CA ASN A 227 5.82 -4.70 17.30
C ASN A 227 6.65 -3.49 17.76
N ARG A 228 6.86 -3.32 19.06
CA ARG A 228 7.74 -2.25 19.56
C ARG A 228 9.17 -2.40 19.07
N LEU A 229 9.71 -3.61 19.08
CA LEU A 229 11.04 -3.88 18.54
C LEU A 229 11.17 -3.45 17.08
N MET A 230 10.20 -3.79 16.22
CA MET A 230 10.19 -3.35 14.82
C MET A 230 10.11 -1.82 14.70
N GLY A 231 9.37 -1.16 15.58
CA GLY A 231 9.27 0.30 15.64
C GLY A 231 10.59 1.00 15.99
N GLU A 232 11.41 0.39 16.83
CA GLU A 232 12.72 0.96 17.20
C GLU A 232 13.69 1.06 16.02
N PHE A 233 13.57 0.20 14.99
CA PHE A 233 14.39 0.32 13.78
C PHE A 233 14.22 1.66 13.08
N HIS A 234 13.04 2.25 13.10
CA HIS A 234 12.79 3.56 12.49
C HIS A 234 13.44 4.73 13.23
N LYS A 235 13.87 4.51 14.47
CA LYS A 235 14.56 5.51 15.29
C LYS A 235 16.08 5.47 15.13
N GLN A 236 16.60 4.42 14.49
CA GLN A 236 18.04 4.29 14.26
C GLN A 236 18.54 5.32 13.22
N PRO A 237 19.82 5.74 13.27
CA PRO A 237 20.41 6.59 12.26
C PRO A 237 20.37 5.93 10.87
N GLU A 238 20.69 6.71 9.84
CA GLU A 238 20.85 6.17 8.50
C GLU A 238 22.00 5.16 8.45
N MET A 239 21.78 4.06 7.75
CA MET A 239 22.73 2.95 7.62
C MET A 239 22.86 2.54 6.17
N GLN A 240 23.96 1.87 5.82
CA GLN A 240 24.11 1.29 4.50
C GLN A 240 23.28 0.00 4.38
N CYS A 241 22.43 -0.06 3.34
CA CYS A 241 21.64 -1.25 3.06
C CYS A 241 22.55 -2.42 2.62
N PRO A 242 22.48 -3.59 3.26
CA PRO A 242 23.35 -4.71 2.95
C PRO A 242 23.10 -5.33 1.58
N LEU A 243 21.95 -5.05 0.93
CA LEU A 243 21.62 -5.61 -0.38
C LEU A 243 21.95 -4.66 -1.55
N CYS A 244 21.81 -3.34 -1.39
CA CYS A 244 22.00 -2.40 -2.49
C CYS A 244 23.04 -1.31 -2.23
N GLY A 245 23.62 -1.24 -1.04
CA GLY A 245 24.63 -0.26 -0.65
C GLY A 245 24.10 1.17 -0.41
N LYS A 246 22.82 1.44 -0.61
CA LYS A 246 22.24 2.77 -0.36
C LYS A 246 22.27 3.11 1.13
N VAL A 247 22.63 4.36 1.43
CA VAL A 247 22.57 4.91 2.80
C VAL A 247 21.23 5.63 2.96
N GLU A 248 20.38 5.09 3.82
CA GLU A 248 19.07 5.69 4.17
C GLU A 248 18.55 5.08 5.50
N ARG A 249 17.42 5.56 5.96
CA ARG A 249 16.74 4.94 7.11
C ARG A 249 16.29 3.53 6.77
N MET A 250 16.66 2.58 7.60
CA MET A 250 16.32 1.18 7.42
C MET A 250 14.92 0.86 7.95
N THR A 251 14.33 -0.17 7.36
CA THR A 251 13.13 -0.85 7.84
C THR A 251 13.53 -2.20 8.43
N ALA A 252 12.82 -2.63 9.45
CA ALA A 252 13.00 -3.98 10.00
C ALA A 252 12.42 -5.01 9.02
N ASP A 253 13.23 -5.95 8.59
CA ASP A 253 12.81 -7.08 7.76
C ASP A 253 13.02 -8.39 8.50
N HIS A 254 12.04 -9.29 8.45
CA HIS A 254 12.17 -10.63 9.00
C HIS A 254 13.16 -11.45 8.13
N ILE A 255 14.15 -12.09 8.75
CA ILE A 255 15.07 -12.98 8.04
C ILE A 255 14.27 -14.05 7.31
N GLY A 256 13.41 -14.76 8.04
CA GLY A 256 12.43 -15.67 7.47
C GLY A 256 11.04 -15.03 7.45
N PRO A 257 10.41 -14.87 6.27
CA PRO A 257 9.08 -14.27 6.19
C PRO A 257 8.04 -15.07 6.97
N VAL A 258 7.30 -14.41 7.85
CA VAL A 258 6.23 -15.05 8.66
C VAL A 258 5.18 -15.73 7.77
N SER A 259 4.88 -15.14 6.61
CA SER A 259 3.96 -15.73 5.61
C SER A 259 4.43 -17.02 4.94
N LEU A 260 5.64 -17.47 5.25
CA LEU A 260 6.21 -18.75 4.81
C LEU A 260 6.29 -19.76 5.96
N GLY A 261 5.78 -19.42 7.14
CA GLY A 261 5.79 -20.23 8.33
C GLY A 261 7.01 -20.05 9.22
N PHE A 262 7.86 -19.03 8.97
CA PHE A 262 8.94 -18.68 9.87
C PHE A 262 8.43 -17.94 11.09
N CYS A 263 9.12 -18.09 12.22
CA CYS A 263 8.77 -17.43 13.47
C CYS A 263 9.02 -15.93 13.38
N HIS A 264 8.17 -15.15 14.04
CA HIS A 264 8.48 -13.76 14.33
C HIS A 264 9.62 -13.74 15.33
N SER A 265 10.80 -13.30 14.90
CA SER A 265 12.04 -13.35 15.65
C SER A 265 12.51 -11.97 16.10
N LYS A 266 13.26 -11.91 17.22
CA LYS A 266 14.02 -10.73 17.63
C LYS A 266 15.16 -10.38 16.66
N TYR A 267 15.56 -11.32 15.81
CA TYR A 267 16.62 -11.13 14.81
C TYR A 267 16.00 -10.60 13.51
N LEU A 268 16.27 -9.34 13.23
CA LEU A 268 15.77 -8.64 12.05
C LEU A 268 16.95 -8.23 11.16
N THR A 269 16.68 -8.05 9.86
CA THR A 269 17.65 -7.50 8.93
C THR A 269 17.30 -6.04 8.65
N PRO A 270 18.24 -5.08 8.85
CA PRO A 270 18.03 -3.72 8.39
C PRO A 270 18.09 -3.68 6.86
N LEU A 271 16.98 -3.37 6.22
CA LEU A 271 16.89 -3.16 4.77
C LEU A 271 16.33 -1.79 4.43
N CYS A 272 16.81 -1.17 3.38
CA CYS A 272 16.15 0.01 2.83
C CYS A 272 14.74 -0.34 2.36
N SER A 273 13.84 0.64 2.35
CA SER A 273 12.43 0.43 1.99
C SER A 273 12.24 -0.19 0.60
N GLY A 274 13.14 0.14 -0.35
CA GLY A 274 13.14 -0.43 -1.70
C GLY A 274 13.52 -1.92 -1.73
N CYS A 275 14.58 -2.31 -1.00
CA CYS A 275 15.00 -3.71 -0.91
C CYS A 275 14.01 -4.56 -0.13
N ASN A 276 13.48 -4.05 0.99
CA ASN A 276 12.45 -4.74 1.76
C ASN A 276 11.19 -4.98 0.91
N SER A 277 10.71 -3.96 0.19
CA SER A 277 9.59 -4.12 -0.74
C SER A 277 9.88 -5.09 -1.89
N ALA A 278 11.10 -5.09 -2.43
CA ALA A 278 11.50 -6.00 -3.50
C ALA A 278 11.63 -7.46 -3.01
N LYS A 279 12.13 -7.66 -1.80
CA LYS A 279 12.19 -8.96 -1.14
C LYS A 279 10.77 -9.49 -0.87
N ASN A 280 9.90 -8.63 -0.33
CA ASN A 280 8.52 -8.98 0.00
C ASN A 280 8.46 -10.28 0.84
N ASN A 281 7.49 -11.15 0.60
CA ASN A 281 7.30 -12.43 1.27
C ASN A 281 8.22 -13.54 0.69
N ARG A 282 9.50 -13.27 0.55
CA ARG A 282 10.50 -14.22 0.04
C ARG A 282 11.75 -14.13 0.90
N PHE A 283 12.51 -15.21 0.95
CA PHE A 283 13.87 -15.19 1.47
C PHE A 283 14.89 -15.23 0.32
N THR A 284 16.07 -14.74 0.57
CA THR A 284 17.26 -14.81 -0.27
C THR A 284 18.16 -15.95 0.18
N LYS A 285 19.18 -16.29 -0.61
CA LYS A 285 20.21 -17.25 -0.17
C LYS A 285 20.89 -16.77 1.13
N PHE A 286 21.16 -15.47 1.24
CA PHE A 286 21.73 -14.87 2.44
C PHE A 286 20.82 -15.07 3.68
N ASP A 287 19.51 -14.93 3.53
CA ASP A 287 18.57 -15.18 4.63
C ASP A 287 18.58 -16.67 5.03
N VAL A 288 18.66 -17.58 4.06
CA VAL A 288 18.72 -19.03 4.33
C VAL A 288 19.96 -19.37 5.16
N ASP A 289 21.12 -18.85 4.79
CA ASP A 289 22.37 -19.09 5.54
C ASP A 289 22.27 -18.60 6.99
N ARG A 290 21.67 -17.43 7.18
CA ARG A 290 21.42 -16.87 8.53
C ARG A 290 20.43 -17.72 9.33
N LEU A 291 19.33 -18.16 8.73
CA LEU A 291 18.35 -19.02 9.38
C LEU A 291 18.97 -20.35 9.81
N VAL A 292 19.78 -20.98 8.94
CA VAL A 292 20.50 -22.21 9.26
C VAL A 292 21.53 -21.98 10.38
N ALA A 293 22.21 -20.83 10.40
CA ALA A 293 23.13 -20.49 11.48
C ALA A 293 22.41 -20.31 12.83
N LEU A 294 21.24 -19.67 12.83
CA LEU A 294 20.39 -19.51 14.03
C LEU A 294 19.89 -20.87 14.54
N GLU A 295 19.46 -21.78 13.65
CA GLU A 295 19.07 -23.14 14.04
C GLU A 295 20.23 -23.91 14.70
N LYS A 296 21.46 -23.76 14.19
CA LYS A 296 22.67 -24.38 14.80
C LYS A 296 22.98 -23.81 16.18
N GLN A 297 22.53 -22.60 16.49
CA GLN A 297 22.63 -21.96 17.79
C GLN A 297 21.48 -22.35 18.75
N GLY A 298 20.56 -23.22 18.29
CA GLY A 298 19.42 -23.66 19.07
C GLY A 298 18.17 -22.78 18.98
N GLU A 299 18.18 -21.77 18.09
CA GLU A 299 17.01 -20.89 17.92
C GLU A 299 15.91 -21.59 17.12
N ILE A 300 14.67 -21.39 17.51
CA ILE A 300 13.50 -21.84 16.75
C ILE A 300 13.18 -20.82 15.69
N VAL A 301 13.55 -21.09 14.44
CA VAL A 301 13.36 -20.15 13.32
C VAL A 301 12.07 -20.37 12.55
N ILE A 302 11.43 -21.53 12.69
CA ILE A 302 10.26 -21.91 11.91
C ILE A 302 9.24 -22.64 12.76
N SER A 303 7.97 -22.45 12.44
CA SER A 303 6.86 -23.14 13.09
C SER A 303 6.90 -24.66 12.82
N TRP A 304 6.38 -25.44 13.78
CA TRP A 304 6.40 -26.90 13.74
C TRP A 304 5.75 -27.46 12.46
N HIS A 305 4.64 -26.89 11.99
CA HIS A 305 3.90 -27.38 10.81
C HIS A 305 4.61 -27.07 9.47
N SER A 306 5.52 -26.11 9.43
CA SER A 306 6.33 -25.78 8.24
C SER A 306 7.74 -26.36 8.31
N LYS A 307 8.15 -26.88 9.47
CA LYS A 307 9.52 -27.36 9.72
C LYS A 307 9.94 -28.47 8.80
N TYR A 308 9.08 -29.45 8.55
CA TYR A 308 9.41 -30.57 7.67
C TYR A 308 9.76 -30.12 6.25
N ILE A 309 8.98 -29.22 5.69
CA ILE A 309 9.24 -28.68 4.35
C ILE A 309 10.51 -27.85 4.34
N TRP A 310 10.74 -27.05 5.38
CA TRP A 310 11.97 -26.26 5.52
C TRP A 310 13.21 -27.17 5.56
N ASP A 311 13.21 -28.21 6.37
CA ASP A 311 14.30 -29.15 6.52
C ASP A 311 14.64 -29.88 5.20
N LEU A 312 13.63 -30.19 4.38
CA LEU A 312 13.83 -30.76 3.04
C LEU A 312 14.42 -29.77 2.03
N LEU A 313 14.08 -28.49 2.12
CA LEU A 313 14.43 -27.49 1.14
C LEU A 313 15.74 -26.77 1.45
N LYS A 314 16.04 -26.47 2.73
CA LYS A 314 17.16 -25.60 3.13
C LYS A 314 18.51 -26.07 2.61
N THR A 315 18.72 -27.38 2.50
CA THR A 315 19.97 -27.98 1.98
C THR A 315 20.09 -27.95 0.47
N LYS A 316 18.99 -27.65 -0.24
CA LYS A 316 18.92 -27.61 -1.72
C LYS A 316 18.97 -26.20 -2.28
N ILE A 317 19.05 -25.18 -1.41
CA ILE A 317 19.06 -23.78 -1.82
C ILE A 317 20.52 -23.33 -1.94
N ASN A 318 21.01 -23.21 -3.18
CA ASN A 318 22.39 -22.84 -3.46
C ASN A 318 22.55 -21.37 -3.91
N ASN A 319 21.46 -20.74 -4.37
CA ASN A 319 21.44 -19.39 -4.91
C ASN A 319 20.06 -18.74 -4.75
N ASP A 320 19.92 -17.47 -5.14
CA ASP A 320 18.65 -16.73 -5.03
C ASP A 320 17.52 -17.25 -5.93
N ILE A 321 17.84 -17.93 -7.02
CA ILE A 321 16.83 -18.56 -7.88
C ILE A 321 16.18 -19.73 -7.14
N ASP A 322 16.98 -20.56 -6.48
CA ASP A 322 16.49 -21.66 -5.67
C ASP A 322 15.72 -21.14 -4.46
N ALA A 323 16.24 -20.10 -3.80
CA ALA A 323 15.56 -19.44 -2.68
C ALA A 323 14.17 -18.92 -3.08
N LYS A 324 14.05 -18.31 -4.27
CA LYS A 324 12.75 -17.84 -4.79
C LYS A 324 11.78 -19.00 -5.06
N LYS A 325 12.25 -20.11 -5.63
CA LYS A 325 11.43 -21.31 -5.86
C LYS A 325 10.96 -21.91 -4.53
N ALA A 326 11.88 -22.08 -3.59
CA ALA A 326 11.59 -22.60 -2.26
C ALA A 326 10.59 -21.70 -1.50
N SER A 327 10.72 -20.37 -1.57
CA SER A 327 9.73 -19.43 -1.01
C SER A 327 8.32 -19.69 -1.54
N SER A 328 8.19 -19.97 -2.85
CA SER A 328 6.89 -20.24 -3.46
C SER A 328 6.27 -21.56 -2.99
N VAL A 329 7.09 -22.60 -2.77
CA VAL A 329 6.64 -23.88 -2.22
C VAL A 329 6.21 -23.71 -0.77
N MET A 330 7.03 -23.06 0.06
CA MET A 330 6.74 -22.84 1.46
C MET A 330 5.48 -21.99 1.67
N ALA A 331 5.27 -20.95 0.85
CA ALA A 331 4.04 -20.14 0.91
C ALA A 331 2.77 -20.98 0.72
N LYS A 332 2.77 -21.86 -0.26
CA LYS A 332 1.62 -22.76 -0.50
C LYS A 332 1.40 -23.74 0.65
N CYS A 333 2.49 -24.37 1.13
CA CYS A 333 2.40 -25.32 2.25
C CYS A 333 1.91 -24.64 3.53
N HIS A 334 2.43 -23.45 3.85
CA HIS A 334 2.01 -22.67 5.01
C HIS A 334 0.55 -22.25 4.93
N GLN A 335 0.10 -21.72 3.78
CA GLN A 335 -1.30 -21.34 3.58
C GLN A 335 -2.25 -22.53 3.76
N ASN A 336 -1.90 -23.70 3.23
CA ASN A 336 -2.70 -24.91 3.39
C ASN A 336 -2.74 -25.39 4.84
N ALA A 337 -1.61 -25.35 5.55
CA ALA A 337 -1.55 -25.71 6.97
C ALA A 337 -2.43 -24.78 7.81
N ILE A 338 -2.28 -23.48 7.66
CA ILE A 338 -3.09 -22.47 8.37
C ILE A 338 -4.59 -22.66 8.05
N TYR A 339 -4.94 -22.84 6.78
CA TYR A 339 -6.33 -23.10 6.39
C TYR A 339 -6.89 -24.35 7.09
N THR A 340 -6.14 -25.43 7.15
CA THR A 340 -6.56 -26.65 7.82
C THR A 340 -6.77 -26.44 9.31
N PHE A 341 -5.82 -25.77 10.00
CA PHE A 341 -5.92 -25.55 11.46
C PHE A 341 -7.03 -24.59 11.88
N PHE A 342 -7.43 -23.65 11.03
CA PHE A 342 -8.51 -22.72 11.37
C PHE A 342 -9.90 -23.18 10.93
N ASN A 343 -10.00 -24.31 10.22
CA ASN A 343 -11.28 -24.92 9.83
C ASN A 343 -11.53 -26.27 10.51
N LEU A 344 -10.66 -26.71 11.41
CA LEU A 344 -10.88 -27.80 12.36
C LEU A 344 -11.43 -27.24 13.68
#